data_a1e1d534029f4cb2f83ff1a01f92219a
#
_entry.id   a1e1d534029f4cb2f83ff1a01f92219a
#
_cell.length_a   1.000
_cell.length_b   1.000
_cell.length_c   1.000
_cell.angle_alpha   90.00
_cell.angle_beta   90.00
_cell.angle_gamma   90.00
#
_symmetry.space_group_name_H-M   'P 1'
#
loop_
_entity.id
_entity.type
_entity.pdbx_description
1 polymer ?
#
loop_
_entity_poly.entity_id
_entity_poly.type
_entity_poly.pdbx_seq_one_letter_code
_entity_poly.pdbx_strand_id
1 'polypeptide(L)'
;KRNARNRDNHKPYMTLGHYWKFSEKLNIQSNFYAIVGKTSNTNLNWFGANDPRPDYYKYLPSYFISDQGTLTGNQTITEQSDYQQILDGWQSNDPNTTQLNWDLMYQGNYNNLYTQNNIGNTQSSLTGKRSKYIVEEYRLDPRHYGFNSFGKLNINEYSDLNFGLNASIYKSKNYRKMNDLLGGDFWVDIDPFALRDFNDPSLAQNDLQNINNIVREEDIFGYNYDIHVNKNELFGTYSYNKNRIESFFGINTSTTTFWRNGK
;
A
#
# COMPACT_ATOMS: atom_id res chain seq x y z
N LYS A 1 10.25 19.14 -12.16
CA LYS A 1 10.28 18.70 -10.74
C LYS A 1 10.18 17.18 -10.70
N ARG A 2 11.07 16.51 -9.98
CA ARG A 2 10.99 15.08 -9.70
C ARG A 2 10.05 14.85 -8.52
N ASN A 3 9.18 13.83 -8.60
CA ASN A 3 8.24 13.48 -7.54
C ASN A 3 8.58 12.07 -7.01
N ALA A 4 8.74 11.94 -5.69
CA ALA A 4 8.96 10.65 -5.04
C ALA A 4 7.65 9.86 -4.82
N ARG A 5 6.50 10.55 -4.83
CA ARG A 5 5.18 9.95 -4.58
C ARG A 5 4.38 9.91 -5.87
N ASN A 6 4.50 8.81 -6.58
CA ASN A 6 3.70 8.52 -7.76
C ASN A 6 2.68 7.45 -7.42
N ARG A 7 1.48 7.58 -7.96
CA ARG A 7 0.42 6.58 -7.85
C ARG A 7 0.04 6.12 -9.25
N ASP A 8 0.15 4.81 -9.49
CA ASP A 8 -0.31 4.16 -10.71
C ASP A 8 -1.41 3.15 -10.36
N ASN A 9 -2.58 3.34 -10.97
CA ASN A 9 -3.76 2.51 -10.76
C ASN A 9 -4.23 2.03 -12.12
N HIS A 10 -4.10 0.73 -12.38
CA HIS A 10 -4.62 0.10 -13.58
C HIS A 10 -5.42 -1.14 -13.21
N LYS A 11 -6.74 -1.02 -13.15
CA LYS A 11 -7.69 -2.08 -12.75
C LYS A 11 -8.82 -2.17 -13.77
N PRO A 12 -8.57 -2.75 -14.95
CA PRO A 12 -9.63 -2.98 -15.91
C PRO A 12 -10.72 -3.85 -15.29
N TYR A 13 -11.95 -3.47 -15.56
CA TYR A 13 -13.16 -4.17 -15.15
C TYR A 13 -13.87 -4.70 -16.39
N MET A 14 -14.19 -5.97 -16.38
CA MET A 14 -14.94 -6.64 -17.43
C MET A 14 -16.18 -7.30 -16.84
N THR A 15 -17.31 -7.18 -17.52
CA THR A 15 -18.56 -7.82 -17.13
C THR A 15 -19.24 -8.43 -18.32
N LEU A 16 -19.86 -9.59 -18.09
CA LEU A 16 -20.69 -10.29 -19.06
C LEU A 16 -22.05 -10.57 -18.42
N GLY A 17 -23.09 -9.93 -18.93
CA GLY A 17 -24.47 -10.10 -18.49
C GLY A 17 -25.24 -11.03 -19.39
N HIS A 18 -26.09 -11.90 -18.81
CA HIS A 18 -26.98 -12.79 -19.49
C HIS A 18 -28.41 -12.65 -18.94
N TYR A 19 -29.35 -12.40 -19.82
CA TYR A 19 -30.79 -12.31 -19.52
C TYR A 19 -31.51 -13.46 -20.16
N TRP A 20 -32.25 -14.22 -19.36
CA TRP A 20 -32.99 -15.38 -19.84
C TRP A 20 -34.45 -15.34 -19.38
N LYS A 21 -35.36 -15.18 -20.31
CA LYS A 21 -36.78 -15.37 -20.07
C LYS A 21 -37.10 -16.86 -20.25
N PHE A 22 -36.99 -17.62 -19.15
CA PHE A 22 -37.21 -19.07 -19.16
C PHE A 22 -38.69 -19.40 -19.45
N SER A 23 -39.63 -18.60 -18.93
CA SER A 23 -41.05 -18.68 -19.15
C SER A 23 -41.69 -17.30 -18.92
N GLU A 24 -43.02 -17.19 -19.15
CA GLU A 24 -43.77 -15.96 -18.83
C GLU A 24 -43.72 -15.61 -17.34
N LYS A 25 -43.45 -16.59 -16.49
CA LYS A 25 -43.43 -16.44 -15.04
C LYS A 25 -42.02 -16.38 -14.46
N LEU A 26 -41.00 -16.88 -15.16
CA LEU A 26 -39.63 -16.99 -14.63
C LEU A 26 -38.64 -16.25 -15.53
N ASN A 27 -38.00 -15.23 -14.95
CA ASN A 27 -36.91 -14.50 -15.55
C ASN A 27 -35.66 -14.71 -14.70
N ILE A 28 -34.50 -14.93 -15.36
CA ILE A 28 -33.21 -15.10 -14.73
C ILE A 28 -32.25 -14.09 -15.36
N GLN A 29 -31.55 -13.38 -14.52
CA GLN A 29 -30.45 -12.51 -14.89
C GLN A 29 -29.18 -13.00 -14.23
N SER A 30 -28.14 -13.23 -15.02
CA SER A 30 -26.85 -13.66 -14.53
C SER A 30 -25.77 -12.70 -14.99
N ASN A 31 -24.77 -12.48 -14.18
CA ASN A 31 -23.67 -11.61 -14.49
C ASN A 31 -22.36 -12.22 -13.99
N PHE A 32 -21.36 -12.26 -14.84
CA PHE A 32 -19.99 -12.58 -14.50
C PHE A 32 -19.16 -11.31 -14.58
N TYR A 33 -18.26 -11.11 -13.62
CA TYR A 33 -17.32 -10.00 -13.68
C TYR A 33 -15.89 -10.44 -13.34
N ALA A 34 -14.94 -9.69 -13.89
CA ALA A 34 -13.52 -9.89 -13.64
C ALA A 34 -12.79 -8.54 -13.49
N ILE A 35 -11.95 -8.45 -12.48
CA ILE A 35 -11.01 -7.36 -12.27
C ILE A 35 -9.63 -7.97 -12.15
N VAL A 36 -8.69 -7.56 -12.99
CA VAL A 36 -7.29 -7.96 -12.90
C VAL A 36 -6.45 -6.71 -13.10
N GLY A 37 -5.55 -6.43 -12.19
CA GLY A 37 -4.79 -5.20 -12.35
C GLY A 37 -3.71 -5.00 -11.31
N LYS A 38 -3.29 -3.75 -11.17
CA LYS A 38 -2.28 -3.33 -10.22
C LYS A 38 -2.65 -2.00 -9.57
N THR A 39 -2.19 -1.82 -8.35
CA THR A 39 -2.05 -0.52 -7.69
C THR A 39 -0.62 -0.38 -7.23
N SER A 40 -0.01 0.73 -7.55
CA SER A 40 1.35 1.08 -7.19
C SER A 40 1.38 2.45 -6.54
N ASN A 41 2.11 2.57 -5.43
CA ASN A 41 2.41 3.85 -4.80
C ASN A 41 3.90 3.89 -4.47
N THR A 42 4.63 4.87 -4.97
CA THR A 42 6.03 5.07 -4.61
C THR A 42 6.16 5.98 -3.39
N ASN A 43 7.24 5.83 -2.65
CA ASN A 43 7.58 6.67 -1.50
C ASN A 43 9.09 6.70 -1.30
N LEU A 44 9.58 7.79 -0.70
CA LEU A 44 10.95 7.83 -0.18
C LEU A 44 11.05 7.02 1.11
N ASN A 45 12.15 6.28 1.23
CA ASN A 45 12.56 5.62 2.47
C ASN A 45 14.06 5.88 2.70
N TRP A 46 14.49 5.89 3.96
CA TRP A 46 15.90 6.13 4.32
C TRP A 46 16.27 5.43 5.60
N PHE A 47 17.56 5.12 5.72
CA PHE A 47 18.13 4.50 6.90
C PHE A 47 19.56 4.98 7.13
N GLY A 48 19.88 5.30 8.39
CA GLY A 48 21.21 5.79 8.77
C GLY A 48 21.56 7.14 8.12
N ALA A 49 20.55 7.99 7.89
CA ALA A 49 20.67 9.32 7.28
C ALA A 49 19.61 10.26 7.85
N ASN A 50 19.80 11.56 7.63
CA ASN A 50 18.83 12.58 8.03
C ASN A 50 17.54 12.46 7.20
N ASP A 51 16.43 12.89 7.78
CA ASP A 51 15.15 12.97 7.06
C ASP A 51 15.30 13.90 5.85
N PRO A 52 15.05 13.43 4.62
CA PRO A 52 15.23 14.26 3.42
C PRO A 52 14.07 15.20 3.15
N ARG A 53 12.99 15.12 3.92
CA ARG A 53 11.77 15.88 3.69
C ARG A 53 11.93 17.31 4.20
N PRO A 54 11.65 18.32 3.39
CA PRO A 54 11.74 19.70 3.81
C PRO A 54 10.74 20.05 4.93
N ASP A 55 9.59 19.37 4.98
CA ASP A 55 8.54 19.53 5.99
C ASP A 55 8.76 18.72 7.26
N TYR A 56 9.94 18.12 7.44
CA TYR A 56 10.28 17.48 8.70
C TYR A 56 10.32 18.54 9.82
N TYR A 57 9.64 18.24 10.93
CA TYR A 57 9.38 19.25 11.97
C TYR A 57 10.61 20.00 12.48
N LYS A 58 11.80 19.34 12.50
CA LYS A 58 13.06 19.98 12.92
C LYS A 58 13.62 20.99 11.91
N TYR A 59 13.12 21.00 10.68
CA TYR A 59 13.53 21.91 9.60
C TYR A 59 12.55 23.06 9.42
N LEU A 60 11.49 23.13 10.24
CA LEU A 60 10.50 24.20 10.17
C LEU A 60 10.85 25.34 11.12
N PRO A 61 10.51 26.59 10.75
CA PRO A 61 10.72 27.75 11.64
C PRO A 61 10.10 27.57 13.03
N SER A 62 8.95 26.88 13.11
CA SER A 62 8.26 26.60 14.37
C SER A 62 9.06 25.75 15.35
N TYR A 63 10.04 24.97 14.89
CA TYR A 63 10.92 24.20 15.78
C TYR A 63 11.84 25.06 16.62
N PHE A 64 12.20 26.23 16.11
CA PHE A 64 13.13 27.16 16.77
C PHE A 64 12.40 28.17 17.68
N ILE A 65 11.08 28.13 17.76
CA ILE A 65 10.26 29.06 18.53
C ILE A 65 9.50 28.31 19.63
N SER A 66 9.53 28.83 20.88
CA SER A 66 8.71 28.32 21.96
C SER A 66 7.23 28.70 21.77
N ASP A 67 6.34 28.05 22.56
CA ASP A 67 4.89 28.40 22.58
C ASP A 67 4.61 29.87 22.92
N GLN A 68 5.60 30.58 23.50
CA GLN A 68 5.54 32.00 23.83
C GLN A 68 6.11 32.91 22.73
N GLY A 69 6.48 32.34 21.56
CA GLY A 69 7.04 33.09 20.43
C GLY A 69 8.50 33.53 20.59
N THR A 70 9.22 32.99 21.57
CA THR A 70 10.64 33.23 21.77
C THR A 70 11.48 32.09 21.19
N LEU A 71 12.69 32.39 20.69
CA LEU A 71 13.61 31.35 20.21
C LEU A 71 13.91 30.33 21.33
N THR A 72 13.80 29.03 21.01
CA THR A 72 14.19 27.93 21.91
C THR A 72 15.68 27.64 21.73
N GLY A 73 16.37 27.36 22.86
CA GLY A 73 17.81 27.04 22.87
C GLY A 73 18.65 28.09 23.56
N ASN A 74 19.97 27.97 23.45
CA ASN A 74 20.92 28.89 24.10
C ASN A 74 21.03 30.26 23.42
N GLN A 75 20.17 30.59 22.48
CA GLN A 75 20.10 31.85 21.73
C GLN A 75 21.49 32.32 21.20
N THR A 76 22.27 31.39 20.68
CA THR A 76 23.50 31.71 20.01
C THR A 76 23.25 32.52 18.75
N ILE A 77 24.20 33.37 18.33
CA ILE A 77 24.12 34.13 17.07
C ILE A 77 23.90 33.19 15.89
N THR A 78 24.46 31.99 15.94
CA THR A 78 24.29 30.95 14.90
C THR A 78 22.86 30.46 14.84
N GLU A 79 22.20 30.16 15.96
CA GLU A 79 20.80 29.69 15.99
C GLU A 79 19.82 30.75 15.51
N GLN A 80 20.07 32.01 15.81
CA GLN A 80 19.27 33.14 15.26
C GLN A 80 19.46 33.28 13.76
N SER A 81 20.69 33.13 13.25
CA SER A 81 21.00 33.16 11.83
C SER A 81 20.32 32.01 11.08
N ASP A 82 20.39 30.80 11.61
CA ASP A 82 19.76 29.59 11.04
C ASP A 82 18.25 29.72 10.99
N TYR A 83 17.63 30.20 12.09
CA TYR A 83 16.18 30.48 12.11
C TYR A 83 15.77 31.47 11.03
N GLN A 84 16.48 32.60 10.92
CA GLN A 84 16.13 33.63 9.93
C GLN A 84 16.30 33.11 8.50
N GLN A 85 17.38 32.36 8.23
CA GLN A 85 17.61 31.77 6.91
C GLN A 85 16.51 30.78 6.53
N ILE A 86 16.08 29.94 7.47
CA ILE A 86 14.99 28.97 7.25
C ILE A 86 13.69 29.73 7.03
N LEU A 87 13.38 30.72 7.85
CA LEU A 87 12.16 31.53 7.72
C LEU A 87 12.09 32.24 6.36
N ASP A 88 13.18 32.90 5.96
CA ASP A 88 13.28 33.60 4.69
C ASP A 88 13.13 32.63 3.50
N GLY A 89 13.73 31.45 3.60
CA GLY A 89 13.61 30.40 2.60
C GLY A 89 12.16 29.92 2.43
N TRP A 90 11.43 29.72 3.52
CA TRP A 90 10.02 29.35 3.47
C TRP A 90 9.13 30.49 2.95
N GLN A 91 9.36 31.73 3.39
CA GLN A 91 8.59 32.90 2.94
C GLN A 91 8.81 33.24 1.47
N SER A 92 10.03 33.09 0.98
CA SER A 92 10.38 33.30 -0.43
C SER A 92 10.06 32.10 -1.33
N ASN A 93 9.62 30.96 -0.75
CA ASN A 93 9.44 29.69 -1.45
C ASN A 93 10.72 29.24 -2.17
N ASP A 94 11.86 29.40 -1.51
CA ASP A 94 13.16 28.95 -2.05
C ASP A 94 13.15 27.44 -2.27
N PRO A 95 13.40 26.94 -3.50
CA PRO A 95 13.45 25.50 -3.78
C PRO A 95 14.43 24.71 -2.93
N ASN A 96 15.54 25.31 -2.49
CA ASN A 96 16.52 24.64 -1.62
C ASN A 96 15.97 24.37 -0.21
N THR A 97 15.02 25.19 0.24
CA THR A 97 14.36 25.04 1.55
C THR A 97 13.07 24.24 1.43
N THR A 98 12.27 24.42 0.37
CA THR A 98 10.90 23.92 0.27
C THR A 98 10.74 22.64 -0.56
N GLN A 99 11.81 22.17 -1.23
CA GLN A 99 11.79 20.99 -2.08
C GLN A 99 12.78 19.93 -1.58
N LEU A 100 12.53 18.68 -1.98
CA LEU A 100 13.48 17.57 -1.77
C LEU A 100 14.79 17.87 -2.49
N ASN A 101 15.90 17.78 -1.78
CA ASN A 101 17.23 17.88 -2.35
C ASN A 101 17.69 16.50 -2.86
N TRP A 102 17.38 16.22 -4.13
CA TRP A 102 17.74 14.97 -4.77
C TRP A 102 19.24 14.76 -4.89
N ASP A 103 19.98 15.82 -5.19
CA ASP A 103 21.44 15.75 -5.35
C ASP A 103 22.12 15.34 -4.04
N LEU A 104 21.65 15.87 -2.91
CA LEU A 104 22.14 15.49 -1.60
C LEU A 104 21.91 13.99 -1.31
N MET A 105 20.74 13.46 -1.67
CA MET A 105 20.43 12.04 -1.50
C MET A 105 21.32 11.15 -2.37
N TYR A 106 21.52 11.52 -3.65
CA TYR A 106 22.44 10.83 -4.54
C TYR A 106 23.89 10.85 -4.02
N GLN A 107 24.37 12.02 -3.59
CA GLN A 107 25.71 12.14 -3.01
C GLN A 107 25.85 11.33 -1.73
N GLY A 108 24.83 11.33 -0.86
CA GLY A 108 24.79 10.54 0.37
C GLY A 108 24.91 9.04 0.12
N ASN A 109 24.31 8.52 -0.96
CA ASN A 109 24.42 7.13 -1.38
C ASN A 109 25.77 6.85 -2.05
N TYR A 110 26.16 7.72 -2.99
CA TYR A 110 27.39 7.56 -3.75
C TYR A 110 28.64 7.53 -2.87
N ASN A 111 28.67 8.33 -1.80
CA ASN A 111 29.79 8.44 -0.87
C ASN A 111 29.77 7.36 0.24
N ASN A 112 28.73 6.50 0.28
CA ASN A 112 28.58 5.50 1.34
C ASN A 112 29.13 4.14 0.90
N LEU A 113 30.45 4.05 0.73
CA LEU A 113 31.11 2.76 0.51
C LEU A 113 31.00 1.90 1.80
N TYR A 114 30.43 0.71 1.65
CA TYR A 114 30.13 -0.17 2.76
C TYR A 114 30.37 -1.62 2.40
N THR A 115 30.85 -2.42 3.36
CA THR A 115 30.97 -3.88 3.22
C THR A 115 29.89 -4.54 4.09
N GLN A 116 28.92 -5.20 3.45
CA GLN A 116 27.96 -6.04 4.13
C GLN A 116 28.52 -7.46 4.23
N ASN A 117 28.59 -7.98 5.46
CA ASN A 117 29.04 -9.34 5.75
C ASN A 117 27.85 -10.25 6.09
N ASN A 118 28.10 -11.56 6.08
CA ASN A 118 27.12 -12.59 6.49
C ASN A 118 25.83 -12.53 5.67
N ILE A 119 25.94 -12.49 4.35
CA ILE A 119 24.81 -12.40 3.44
C ILE A 119 24.20 -13.80 3.24
N GLY A 120 22.87 -13.92 3.38
CA GLY A 120 22.14 -15.16 3.08
C GLY A 120 22.54 -16.35 3.96
N ASN A 121 22.77 -16.12 5.25
CA ASN A 121 23.26 -17.16 6.19
C ASN A 121 24.60 -17.80 5.78
N THR A 122 25.41 -17.11 5.00
CA THR A 122 26.74 -17.52 4.58
C THR A 122 27.80 -16.56 5.12
N GLN A 123 29.07 -16.92 4.97
CA GLN A 123 30.19 -16.00 5.28
C GLN A 123 30.54 -15.08 4.08
N SER A 124 29.66 -14.99 3.10
CA SER A 124 29.85 -14.11 1.96
C SER A 124 29.73 -12.64 2.34
N SER A 125 30.46 -11.80 1.63
CA SER A 125 30.44 -10.36 1.80
C SER A 125 30.31 -9.64 0.46
N LEU A 126 29.71 -8.45 0.49
CA LEU A 126 29.60 -7.55 -0.64
C LEU A 126 30.09 -6.16 -0.23
N THR A 127 31.04 -5.64 -1.01
CA THR A 127 31.49 -4.25 -0.88
C THR A 127 30.93 -3.44 -2.04
N GLY A 128 30.35 -2.30 -1.73
CA GLY A 128 29.77 -1.39 -2.72
C GLY A 128 29.13 -0.17 -2.06
N LYS A 129 28.46 0.66 -2.84
CA LYS A 129 27.75 1.84 -2.36
C LYS A 129 26.40 1.41 -1.79
N ARG A 130 26.32 1.29 -0.46
CA ARG A 130 25.06 0.98 0.21
C ARG A 130 24.17 2.23 0.20
N SER A 131 22.96 2.12 -0.36
CA SER A 131 21.99 3.22 -0.32
C SER A 131 21.58 3.54 1.12
N LYS A 132 21.54 4.83 1.43
CA LYS A 132 20.93 5.42 2.64
C LYS A 132 19.54 5.95 2.34
N TYR A 133 19.31 6.36 1.10
CA TYR A 133 18.04 6.87 0.58
C TYR A 133 17.62 6.02 -0.62
N ILE A 134 16.36 5.67 -0.68
CA ILE A 134 15.78 4.87 -1.75
C ILE A 134 14.39 5.38 -2.12
N VAL A 135 13.93 5.05 -3.29
CA VAL A 135 12.50 5.09 -3.62
C VAL A 135 11.97 3.66 -3.63
N GLU A 136 11.01 3.39 -2.77
CA GLU A 136 10.31 2.12 -2.69
C GLU A 136 8.94 2.20 -3.35
N GLU A 137 8.42 1.06 -3.79
CA GLU A 137 7.11 0.92 -4.41
C GLU A 137 6.26 -0.08 -3.62
N TYR A 138 5.13 0.39 -3.10
CA TYR A 138 4.11 -0.47 -2.49
C TYR A 138 3.18 -0.98 -3.57
N ARG A 139 3.10 -2.29 -3.72
CA ARG A 139 2.33 -2.98 -4.75
C ARG A 139 1.16 -3.75 -4.15
N LEU A 140 0.03 -3.64 -4.83
CA LEU A 140 -1.14 -4.47 -4.63
C LEU A 140 -1.67 -4.88 -6.00
N ASP A 141 -1.53 -6.15 -6.34
CA ASP A 141 -1.92 -6.72 -7.63
C ASP A 141 -3.16 -7.63 -7.43
N PRO A 142 -4.40 -7.06 -7.56
CA PRO A 142 -5.63 -7.79 -7.32
C PRO A 142 -6.05 -8.62 -8.53
N ARG A 143 -6.70 -9.75 -8.23
CA ARG A 143 -7.51 -10.56 -9.14
C ARG A 143 -8.83 -10.83 -8.44
N HIS A 144 -9.92 -10.35 -8.99
CA HIS A 144 -11.25 -10.51 -8.43
C HIS A 144 -12.20 -11.02 -9.51
N TYR A 145 -12.75 -12.17 -9.28
CA TYR A 145 -13.74 -12.79 -10.16
C TYR A 145 -15.00 -13.00 -9.36
N GLY A 146 -16.13 -12.74 -9.99
CA GLY A 146 -17.40 -12.99 -9.36
C GLY A 146 -18.49 -13.37 -10.36
N PHE A 147 -19.44 -14.10 -9.84
CA PHE A 147 -20.66 -14.50 -10.53
C PHE A 147 -21.84 -14.18 -9.63
N ASN A 148 -22.87 -13.56 -10.19
CA ASN A 148 -24.15 -13.40 -9.53
C ASN A 148 -25.26 -13.83 -10.47
N SER A 149 -26.31 -14.38 -9.89
CA SER A 149 -27.52 -14.75 -10.63
C SER A 149 -28.72 -14.41 -9.78
N PHE A 150 -29.68 -13.78 -10.40
CA PHE A 150 -30.93 -13.34 -9.81
C PHE A 150 -32.11 -13.91 -10.63
N GLY A 151 -33.06 -14.55 -9.94
CA GLY A 151 -34.29 -15.06 -10.55
C GLY A 151 -35.52 -14.39 -9.94
N LYS A 152 -36.48 -14.05 -10.78
CA LYS A 152 -37.80 -13.62 -10.36
C LYS A 152 -38.84 -14.59 -10.93
N LEU A 153 -39.59 -15.21 -10.02
CA LEU A 153 -40.69 -16.13 -10.33
C LEU A 153 -42.02 -15.51 -9.88
N ASN A 154 -42.86 -15.20 -10.82
CA ASN A 154 -44.24 -14.82 -10.56
C ASN A 154 -45.07 -16.09 -10.34
N ILE A 155 -45.38 -16.41 -9.08
CA ILE A 155 -46.10 -17.64 -8.71
C ILE A 155 -47.55 -17.53 -9.17
N ASN A 156 -48.20 -16.40 -8.88
CA ASN A 156 -49.53 -16.02 -9.30
C ASN A 156 -49.69 -14.49 -9.27
N GLU A 157 -50.88 -13.96 -9.52
CA GLU A 157 -51.18 -12.52 -9.58
C GLU A 157 -50.94 -11.78 -8.23
N TYR A 158 -50.82 -12.52 -7.10
CA TYR A 158 -50.66 -11.97 -5.74
C TYR A 158 -49.30 -12.26 -5.15
N SER A 159 -48.49 -13.14 -5.79
CA SER A 159 -47.27 -13.66 -5.12
C SER A 159 -46.08 -13.74 -6.08
N ASP A 160 -44.95 -13.20 -5.61
CA ASP A 160 -43.67 -13.24 -6.27
C ASP A 160 -42.63 -13.91 -5.36
N LEU A 161 -41.74 -14.66 -5.98
CA LEU A 161 -40.49 -15.17 -5.35
C LEU A 161 -39.29 -14.59 -6.09
N ASN A 162 -38.45 -13.86 -5.38
CA ASN A 162 -37.16 -13.47 -5.89
C ASN A 162 -36.09 -14.31 -5.17
N PHE A 163 -35.14 -14.80 -5.91
CA PHE A 163 -34.04 -15.59 -5.36
C PHE A 163 -32.74 -15.32 -6.11
N GLY A 164 -31.64 -15.60 -5.47
CA GLY A 164 -30.36 -15.41 -6.14
C GLY A 164 -29.19 -15.97 -5.38
N LEU A 165 -28.09 -15.99 -6.09
CA LEU A 165 -26.80 -16.36 -5.56
C LEU A 165 -25.74 -15.34 -5.96
N ASN A 166 -24.74 -15.22 -5.10
CA ASN A 166 -23.54 -14.44 -5.37
C ASN A 166 -22.32 -15.26 -4.94
N ALA A 167 -21.36 -15.41 -5.83
CA ALA A 167 -20.09 -16.08 -5.54
C ALA A 167 -18.95 -15.22 -6.02
N SER A 168 -17.93 -15.03 -5.20
CA SER A 168 -16.74 -14.29 -5.60
C SER A 168 -15.46 -14.85 -5.00
N ILE A 169 -14.38 -14.71 -5.76
CA ILE A 169 -13.02 -15.10 -5.40
C ILE A 169 -12.14 -13.87 -5.59
N TYR A 170 -11.55 -13.43 -4.51
CA TYR A 170 -10.56 -12.35 -4.51
C TYR A 170 -9.20 -12.89 -4.08
N LYS A 171 -8.19 -12.54 -4.85
CA LYS A 171 -6.79 -12.74 -4.49
C LYS A 171 -6.02 -11.46 -4.76
N SER A 172 -5.16 -11.05 -3.83
CA SER A 172 -4.22 -9.97 -4.08
C SER A 172 -2.81 -10.33 -3.63
N LYS A 173 -1.82 -10.09 -4.48
CA LYS A 173 -0.42 -10.10 -4.09
C LYS A 173 -0.07 -8.73 -3.55
N ASN A 174 0.47 -8.69 -2.33
CA ASN A 174 0.87 -7.47 -1.64
C ASN A 174 2.37 -7.57 -1.33
N TYR A 175 3.14 -6.61 -1.82
CA TYR A 175 4.59 -6.64 -1.65
C TYR A 175 5.19 -5.24 -1.75
N ARG A 176 6.39 -5.11 -1.23
CA ARG A 176 7.23 -3.93 -1.40
C ARG A 176 8.34 -4.23 -2.40
N LYS A 177 8.56 -3.33 -3.32
CA LYS A 177 9.55 -3.46 -4.38
C LYS A 177 10.54 -2.29 -4.35
N MET A 178 11.79 -2.56 -4.64
CA MET A 178 12.79 -1.52 -4.84
C MET A 178 12.55 -0.84 -6.19
N ASN A 179 12.29 0.46 -6.15
CA ASN A 179 12.03 1.23 -7.37
C ASN A 179 13.29 1.98 -7.87
N ASP A 180 14.07 2.56 -6.94
CA ASP A 180 15.27 3.32 -7.30
C ASP A 180 16.23 3.37 -6.10
N LEU A 181 17.46 2.97 -6.30
CA LEU A 181 18.54 3.00 -5.30
C LEU A 181 19.21 4.37 -5.16
N LEU A 182 18.78 5.36 -5.94
CA LEU A 182 19.30 6.74 -5.95
C LEU A 182 20.84 6.78 -6.03
N GLY A 183 21.40 6.01 -6.98
CA GLY A 183 22.83 5.97 -7.28
C GLY A 183 23.67 5.08 -6.34
N GLY A 184 23.04 4.31 -5.46
CA GLY A 184 23.70 3.22 -4.74
C GLY A 184 23.76 1.94 -5.55
N ASP A 185 24.54 0.98 -5.06
CA ASP A 185 24.69 -0.34 -5.69
C ASP A 185 23.74 -1.38 -5.10
N PHE A 186 23.33 -1.17 -3.82
CA PHE A 186 22.43 -2.06 -3.10
C PHE A 186 21.81 -1.42 -1.85
N TRP A 187 20.73 -2.04 -1.38
CA TRP A 187 20.11 -1.83 -0.08
C TRP A 187 20.18 -3.13 0.73
N VAL A 188 20.13 -3.06 2.07
CA VAL A 188 20.04 -4.24 2.94
C VAL A 188 18.64 -4.32 3.52
N ASP A 189 18.00 -5.49 3.39
CA ASP A 189 16.62 -5.71 3.83
C ASP A 189 16.53 -5.96 5.34
N ILE A 190 16.59 -4.89 6.10
CA ILE A 190 16.48 -4.90 7.57
C ILE A 190 15.42 -3.92 8.03
N ASP A 191 14.84 -4.18 9.20
CA ASP A 191 13.96 -3.23 9.91
C ASP A 191 14.80 -2.26 10.73
N PRO A 192 14.87 -0.98 10.32
CA PRO A 192 15.67 0.03 11.04
C PRO A 192 15.14 0.35 12.44
N PHE A 193 13.84 0.20 12.68
CA PHE A 193 13.24 0.44 13.99
C PHE A 193 13.59 -0.68 14.96
N ALA A 194 13.49 -1.94 14.51
CA ALA A 194 13.92 -3.07 15.33
C ALA A 194 15.42 -3.01 15.67
N LEU A 195 16.26 -2.63 14.69
CA LEU A 195 17.69 -2.45 14.93
C LEU A 195 17.97 -1.36 15.98
N ARG A 196 17.27 -0.22 15.91
CA ARG A 196 17.41 0.87 16.88
C ARG A 196 16.93 0.48 18.27
N ASP A 197 15.75 -0.16 18.35
CA ASP A 197 15.07 -0.37 19.63
C ASP A 197 15.67 -1.56 20.41
N PHE A 198 16.14 -2.59 19.71
CA PHE A 198 16.70 -3.79 20.33
C PHE A 198 18.23 -3.85 20.30
N ASN A 199 18.88 -3.04 19.46
CA ASN A 199 20.33 -3.06 19.23
C ASN A 199 20.89 -4.46 18.91
N ASP A 200 20.06 -5.31 18.31
CA ASP A 200 20.37 -6.67 17.89
C ASP A 200 20.07 -6.85 16.41
N PRO A 201 21.11 -6.99 15.56
CA PRO A 201 20.91 -7.17 14.12
C PRO A 201 20.11 -8.44 13.75
N SER A 202 20.11 -9.46 14.62
CA SER A 202 19.35 -10.70 14.35
C SER A 202 17.84 -10.48 14.42
N LEU A 203 17.38 -9.55 15.26
CA LEU A 203 15.96 -9.18 15.39
C LEU A 203 15.49 -8.20 14.32
N ALA A 204 16.42 -7.60 13.58
CA ALA A 204 16.11 -6.62 12.55
C ALA A 204 15.90 -7.23 11.15
N GLN A 205 15.97 -8.54 11.02
CA GLN A 205 15.87 -9.21 9.73
C GLN A 205 14.41 -9.29 9.26
N ASN A 206 14.12 -8.77 8.06
CA ASN A 206 12.81 -8.94 7.43
C ASN A 206 12.64 -10.34 6.82
N ASP A 207 13.74 -10.97 6.39
CA ASP A 207 13.77 -12.33 5.89
C ASP A 207 14.71 -13.19 6.76
N LEU A 208 14.12 -14.06 7.59
CA LEU A 208 14.87 -14.94 8.50
C LEU A 208 15.58 -16.10 7.76
N GLN A 209 15.18 -16.39 6.53
CA GLN A 209 15.80 -17.42 5.70
C GLN A 209 16.96 -16.88 4.89
N ASN A 210 17.03 -15.56 4.71
CA ASN A 210 18.05 -14.88 3.92
C ASN A 210 18.56 -13.62 4.67
N ILE A 211 19.34 -13.85 5.73
CA ILE A 211 19.86 -12.80 6.59
C ILE A 211 20.69 -11.80 5.80
N ASN A 212 20.54 -10.50 6.13
CA ASN A 212 21.21 -9.40 5.44
C ASN A 212 21.00 -9.42 3.92
N ASN A 213 19.78 -9.77 3.51
CA ASN A 213 19.41 -9.86 2.11
C ASN A 213 19.76 -8.58 1.35
N ILE A 214 20.50 -8.76 0.25
CA ILE A 214 20.90 -7.68 -0.64
C ILE A 214 19.79 -7.43 -1.64
N VAL A 215 19.30 -6.20 -1.66
CA VAL A 215 18.20 -5.74 -2.50
C VAL A 215 18.74 -4.82 -3.57
N ARG A 216 18.38 -5.11 -4.82
CA ARG A 216 18.65 -4.27 -5.99
C ARG A 216 17.36 -3.71 -6.57
N GLU A 217 17.46 -2.85 -7.57
CA GLU A 217 16.30 -2.34 -8.29
C GLU A 217 15.48 -3.50 -8.86
N GLU A 218 14.15 -3.37 -8.78
CA GLU A 218 13.13 -4.36 -9.13
C GLU A 218 12.96 -5.52 -8.13
N ASP A 219 13.84 -5.72 -7.15
CA ASP A 219 13.71 -6.77 -6.14
C ASP A 219 12.55 -6.51 -5.18
N ILE A 220 11.93 -7.61 -4.73
CA ILE A 220 10.91 -7.58 -3.66
C ILE A 220 11.64 -7.68 -2.32
N PHE A 221 11.26 -6.84 -1.36
CA PHE A 221 11.87 -6.78 -0.04
C PHE A 221 10.87 -6.36 1.05
N GLY A 222 11.26 -6.49 2.32
CA GLY A 222 10.49 -6.11 3.49
C GLY A 222 9.27 -6.99 3.72
N TYR A 223 8.27 -7.00 2.83
CA TYR A 223 7.13 -7.91 2.92
C TYR A 223 6.67 -8.42 1.56
N ASN A 224 6.18 -9.65 1.55
CA ASN A 224 5.57 -10.30 0.39
C ASN A 224 4.53 -11.32 0.87
N TYR A 225 3.26 -11.08 0.55
CA TYR A 225 2.17 -11.98 0.94
C TYR A 225 0.98 -11.90 -0.02
N ASP A 226 0.22 -13.00 -0.07
CA ASP A 226 -1.05 -13.06 -0.76
C ASP A 226 -2.21 -13.01 0.25
N ILE A 227 -3.24 -12.22 -0.06
CA ILE A 227 -4.55 -12.26 0.62
C ILE A 227 -5.54 -12.97 -0.28
N HIS A 228 -6.31 -13.89 0.30
CA HIS A 228 -7.38 -14.61 -0.35
C HIS A 228 -8.68 -14.36 0.39
N VAL A 229 -9.76 -14.10 -0.36
CA VAL A 229 -11.12 -13.98 0.17
C VAL A 229 -12.08 -14.69 -0.79
N ASN A 230 -12.82 -15.67 -0.27
CA ASN A 230 -13.90 -16.32 -1.00
C ASN A 230 -15.23 -15.98 -0.31
N LYS A 231 -16.20 -15.51 -1.08
CA LYS A 231 -17.54 -15.22 -0.57
C LYS A 231 -18.58 -15.97 -1.38
N ASN A 232 -19.51 -16.63 -0.70
CA ASN A 232 -20.70 -17.23 -1.29
C ASN A 232 -21.92 -16.75 -0.53
N GLU A 233 -22.99 -16.48 -1.24
CA GLU A 233 -24.22 -15.93 -0.69
C GLU A 233 -25.43 -16.48 -1.46
N LEU A 234 -26.46 -16.86 -0.74
CA LEU A 234 -27.76 -17.28 -1.27
C LEU A 234 -28.83 -16.44 -0.59
N PHE A 235 -29.79 -15.98 -1.34
CA PHE A 235 -30.92 -15.25 -0.80
C PHE A 235 -32.22 -15.64 -1.49
N GLY A 236 -33.31 -15.46 -0.77
CA GLY A 236 -34.66 -15.62 -1.28
C GLY A 236 -35.62 -14.66 -0.57
N THR A 237 -36.54 -14.10 -1.33
CA THR A 237 -37.60 -13.22 -0.78
C THR A 237 -38.94 -13.61 -1.40
N TYR A 238 -39.92 -13.79 -0.55
CA TYR A 238 -41.29 -14.03 -0.95
C TYR A 238 -42.14 -12.79 -0.64
N SER A 239 -42.89 -12.33 -1.60
CA SER A 239 -43.80 -11.19 -1.47
C SER A 239 -45.24 -11.65 -1.78
N TYR A 240 -46.19 -11.23 -0.97
CA TYR A 240 -47.61 -11.45 -1.16
C TYR A 240 -48.34 -10.13 -1.05
N ASN A 241 -49.16 -9.83 -2.07
CA ASN A 241 -49.95 -8.59 -2.10
C ASN A 241 -51.36 -8.91 -2.67
N LYS A 242 -52.33 -8.92 -1.77
CA LYS A 242 -53.77 -9.10 -2.13
C LYS A 242 -54.66 -8.19 -1.33
N ASN A 243 -55.45 -7.39 -2.01
CA ASN A 243 -56.40 -6.42 -1.45
C ASN A 243 -55.68 -5.40 -0.52
N ARG A 244 -55.93 -5.50 0.78
CA ARG A 244 -55.34 -4.62 1.82
C ARG A 244 -54.18 -5.30 2.58
N ILE A 245 -53.79 -6.53 2.20
CA ILE A 245 -52.73 -7.30 2.85
C ILE A 245 -51.53 -7.31 1.96
N GLU A 246 -50.47 -6.74 2.48
CA GLU A 246 -49.13 -6.84 1.92
C GLU A 246 -48.19 -7.50 2.95
N SER A 247 -47.49 -8.54 2.52
CA SER A 247 -46.54 -9.25 3.37
C SER A 247 -45.26 -9.60 2.62
N PHE A 248 -44.16 -9.58 3.33
CA PHE A 248 -42.84 -9.87 2.82
C PHE A 248 -42.09 -10.79 3.79
N PHE A 249 -41.44 -11.80 3.26
CA PHE A 249 -40.55 -12.67 3.98
C PHE A 249 -39.24 -12.83 3.20
N GLY A 250 -38.10 -12.66 3.88
CA GLY A 250 -36.77 -12.81 3.26
C GLY A 250 -35.81 -13.63 4.10
N ILE A 251 -34.99 -14.41 3.44
CA ILE A 251 -33.90 -15.16 4.02
C ILE A 251 -32.61 -14.89 3.22
N ASN A 252 -31.52 -14.74 3.94
CA ASN A 252 -30.18 -14.63 3.36
C ASN A 252 -29.22 -15.51 4.18
N THR A 253 -28.36 -16.23 3.49
CA THR A 253 -27.24 -16.94 4.09
C THR A 253 -25.97 -16.64 3.33
N SER A 254 -24.87 -16.40 4.05
CA SER A 254 -23.57 -16.11 3.44
C SER A 254 -22.44 -16.78 4.18
N THR A 255 -21.41 -17.16 3.43
CA THR A 255 -20.16 -17.68 3.96
C THR A 255 -19.01 -16.89 3.37
N THR A 256 -18.13 -16.41 4.23
CA THR A 256 -16.91 -15.74 3.82
C THR A 256 -15.71 -16.44 4.47
N THR A 257 -14.76 -16.87 3.65
CA THR A 257 -13.49 -17.40 4.12
C THR A 257 -12.37 -16.49 3.64
N PHE A 258 -11.41 -16.24 4.52
CA PHE A 258 -10.25 -15.44 4.17
C PHE A 258 -9.00 -15.98 4.85
N TRP A 259 -7.86 -15.83 4.18
CA TRP A 259 -6.56 -16.21 4.72
C TRP A 259 -5.44 -15.41 4.08
N ARG A 260 -4.29 -15.41 4.73
CA ARG A 260 -3.05 -14.80 4.27
C ARG A 260 -1.98 -15.86 4.10
N ASN A 261 -1.26 -15.83 2.99
CA ASN A 261 -0.06 -16.63 2.77
C ASN A 261 1.14 -15.68 2.73
N GLY A 262 2.05 -15.81 3.69
CA GLY A 262 3.37 -15.18 3.65
C GLY A 262 4.29 -15.91 2.65
N LYS A 263 5.23 -15.19 2.11
CA LYS A 263 6.28 -15.72 1.22
C LYS A 263 7.64 -15.28 1.73
#